data_4cfebf43a6a007a972bbc5c7ba442e22
#
_entry.id   4cfebf43a6a007a972bbc5c7ba442e22
#
_cell.length_a   1.000
_cell.length_b   1.000
_cell.length_c   1.000
_cell.angle_alpha   90.00
_cell.angle_beta   90.00
_cell.angle_gamma   90.00
#
_symmetry.space_group_name_H-M   'P 1'
#
loop_
_entity.id
_entity.type
_entity.pdbx_description
1 polymer ?
#
loop_
_entity_poly.entity_id
_entity_poly.type
_entity_poly.pdbx_seq_one_letter_code
_entity_poly.pdbx_strand_id
1 'polypeptide(L)'
;MHKDKFVFAQLTQFLDRNHFNYLVKKYKGDKYIKSYTCWNQLLTMMFGQLSNRESLRDLIVAMEAHAGKLYHLGIGKSVTRSNLSKANEQRDCRIFEEYATFMIAEARKRRIDRIFELDGHAYAFDSTTIDLCLSVFEWAKFRKHKGGIKLHTLYDIEAEVPAFVHITPANIHDSKAMPEIPYELGAHYVFDRGSVSYTHLRAHETRSNL
;
A
#
# COMPACT_ATOMS: atom_id res chain seq x y z
N MET A 1 2.56 3.44 -27.70
CA MET A 1 1.24 3.37 -27.04
C MET A 1 0.40 2.36 -27.82
N HIS A 2 0.07 1.22 -27.23
CA HIS A 2 -0.71 0.18 -27.88
C HIS A 2 -2.18 0.62 -27.93
N LYS A 3 -2.68 0.96 -29.12
CA LYS A 3 -4.03 1.51 -29.34
C LYS A 3 -5.19 0.56 -28.96
N ASP A 4 -4.91 -0.73 -28.71
CA ASP A 4 -5.94 -1.76 -28.54
C ASP A 4 -6.02 -2.39 -27.13
N LYS A 5 -5.26 -1.90 -26.14
CA LYS A 5 -5.30 -2.42 -24.79
C LYS A 5 -6.04 -1.46 -23.84
N PHE A 6 -6.87 -2.03 -22.95
CA PHE A 6 -7.51 -1.26 -21.87
C PHE A 6 -6.47 -0.60 -20.98
N VAL A 7 -6.74 0.61 -20.50
CA VAL A 7 -5.84 1.38 -19.62
C VAL A 7 -5.38 0.55 -18.42
N PHE A 8 -6.29 -0.14 -17.76
CA PHE A 8 -5.96 -1.03 -16.65
C PHE A 8 -4.94 -2.11 -17.04
N ALA A 9 -5.13 -2.75 -18.20
CA ALA A 9 -4.19 -3.77 -18.68
C ALA A 9 -2.82 -3.18 -19.03
N GLN A 10 -2.74 -1.91 -19.44
CA GLN A 10 -1.47 -1.21 -19.64
C GLN A 10 -0.78 -0.92 -18.31
N LEU A 11 -1.51 -0.46 -17.30
CA LEU A 11 -0.99 -0.20 -15.96
C LEU A 11 -0.43 -1.48 -15.32
N THR A 12 -1.14 -2.59 -15.44
CA THR A 12 -0.71 -3.86 -14.84
C THR A 12 0.50 -4.51 -15.52
N GLN A 13 0.91 -4.03 -16.71
CA GLN A 13 2.16 -4.49 -17.36
C GLN A 13 3.43 -4.07 -16.63
N PHE A 14 3.36 -3.03 -15.80
CA PHE A 14 4.51 -2.60 -14.98
C PHE A 14 4.74 -3.50 -13.76
N LEU A 15 3.77 -4.36 -13.44
CA LEU A 15 3.87 -5.28 -12.31
C LEU A 15 4.80 -6.45 -12.62
N ASP A 16 5.82 -6.67 -11.79
CA ASP A 16 6.69 -7.84 -11.91
C ASP A 16 5.98 -9.10 -11.38
N ARG A 17 5.39 -9.85 -12.31
CA ARG A 17 4.68 -11.09 -12.01
C ARG A 17 5.60 -12.18 -11.48
N ASN A 18 6.87 -12.20 -11.89
CA ASN A 18 7.81 -13.23 -11.46
C ASN A 18 8.15 -13.06 -9.98
N HIS A 19 8.45 -11.82 -9.58
CA HIS A 19 8.69 -11.50 -8.18
C HIS A 19 7.45 -11.75 -7.32
N PHE A 20 6.27 -11.36 -7.78
CA PHE A 20 5.02 -11.65 -7.08
C PHE A 20 4.82 -13.17 -6.89
N ASN A 21 5.01 -13.96 -7.94
CA ASN A 21 4.88 -15.43 -7.87
C ASN A 21 5.91 -16.06 -6.91
N TYR A 22 7.11 -15.49 -6.82
CA TYR A 22 8.10 -15.90 -5.82
C TYR A 22 7.55 -15.71 -4.39
N LEU A 23 6.97 -14.55 -4.09
CA LEU A 23 6.38 -14.26 -2.78
C LEU A 23 5.17 -15.16 -2.49
N VAL A 24 4.31 -15.40 -3.48
CA VAL A 24 3.18 -16.34 -3.36
C VAL A 24 3.67 -17.74 -2.98
N LYS A 25 4.76 -18.22 -3.58
CA LYS A 25 5.38 -19.51 -3.23
C LYS A 25 5.99 -19.48 -1.82
N LYS A 26 6.73 -18.43 -1.47
CA LYS A 26 7.36 -18.21 -0.16
C LYS A 26 6.32 -18.35 0.97
N TYR A 27 5.18 -17.71 0.82
CA TYR A 27 4.10 -17.68 1.81
C TYR A 27 2.98 -18.71 1.56
N LYS A 28 3.13 -19.58 0.56
CA LYS A 28 2.16 -20.61 0.19
C LYS A 28 0.75 -20.07 -0.07
N GLY A 29 0.65 -18.82 -0.59
CA GLY A 29 -0.62 -18.10 -0.73
C GLY A 29 -1.65 -18.75 -1.65
N ASP A 30 -1.20 -19.52 -2.64
CA ASP A 30 -2.06 -20.27 -3.56
C ASP A 30 -2.17 -21.77 -3.21
N LYS A 31 -1.72 -22.19 -2.00
CA LYS A 31 -1.85 -23.59 -1.57
C LYS A 31 -3.33 -23.99 -1.52
N TYR A 32 -3.67 -25.08 -2.24
CA TYR A 32 -5.04 -25.61 -2.39
C TYR A 32 -6.02 -24.68 -3.12
N ILE A 33 -5.54 -23.62 -3.80
CA ILE A 33 -6.39 -22.74 -4.58
C ILE A 33 -6.56 -23.25 -6.01
N LYS A 34 -7.83 -23.43 -6.44
CA LYS A 34 -8.16 -23.98 -7.77
C LYS A 34 -8.29 -22.92 -8.87
N SER A 35 -8.81 -21.74 -8.56
CA SER A 35 -9.18 -20.76 -9.60
C SER A 35 -8.86 -19.32 -9.26
N TYR A 36 -9.08 -18.87 -8.04
CA TYR A 36 -8.88 -17.47 -7.66
C TYR A 36 -7.53 -17.30 -6.95
N THR A 37 -6.47 -17.08 -7.73
CA THR A 37 -5.09 -16.97 -7.24
C THR A 37 -4.83 -15.64 -6.50
N CYS A 38 -3.68 -15.55 -5.78
CA CYS A 38 -3.22 -14.29 -5.19
C CYS A 38 -3.02 -13.20 -6.26
N TRP A 39 -2.58 -13.56 -7.47
CA TRP A 39 -2.48 -12.63 -8.57
C TRP A 39 -3.83 -12.06 -8.99
N ASN A 40 -4.85 -12.92 -9.11
CA ASN A 40 -6.21 -12.47 -9.41
C ASN A 40 -6.74 -11.54 -8.31
N GLN A 41 -6.44 -11.84 -7.03
CA GLN A 41 -6.81 -10.97 -5.90
C GLN A 41 -6.14 -9.61 -6.00
N LEU A 42 -4.82 -9.56 -6.24
CA LEU A 42 -4.09 -8.30 -6.43
C LEU A 42 -4.75 -7.45 -7.50
N LEU A 43 -4.95 -8.00 -8.70
CA LEU A 43 -5.55 -7.26 -9.81
C LEU A 43 -7.00 -6.85 -9.54
N THR A 44 -7.79 -7.71 -8.87
CA THR A 44 -9.16 -7.38 -8.48
C THR A 44 -9.21 -6.20 -7.51
N MET A 45 -8.35 -6.20 -6.49
CA MET A 45 -8.29 -5.12 -5.51
C MET A 45 -7.76 -3.82 -6.14
N MET A 46 -6.74 -3.89 -7.00
CA MET A 46 -6.26 -2.75 -7.77
C MET A 46 -7.35 -2.16 -8.68
N PHE A 47 -8.10 -3.01 -9.37
CA PHE A 47 -9.24 -2.56 -10.18
C PHE A 47 -10.27 -1.83 -9.33
N GLY A 48 -10.56 -2.34 -8.14
CA GLY A 48 -11.46 -1.69 -7.19
C GLY A 48 -11.00 -0.29 -6.80
N GLN A 49 -9.74 -0.15 -6.41
CA GLN A 49 -9.15 1.14 -6.02
C GLN A 49 -9.10 2.13 -7.18
N LEU A 50 -8.62 1.71 -8.34
CA LEU A 50 -8.49 2.58 -9.51
C LEU A 50 -9.83 2.98 -10.16
N SER A 51 -10.91 2.23 -9.87
CA SER A 51 -12.27 2.54 -10.31
C SER A 51 -13.16 3.13 -9.21
N ASN A 52 -12.56 3.58 -8.09
CA ASN A 52 -13.23 4.21 -6.94
C ASN A 52 -14.40 3.39 -6.38
N ARG A 53 -14.19 2.07 -6.18
CA ARG A 53 -15.20 1.21 -5.57
C ARG A 53 -15.11 1.29 -4.05
N GLU A 54 -16.22 1.63 -3.40
CA GLU A 54 -16.29 1.87 -1.95
C GLU A 54 -16.45 0.58 -1.13
N SER A 55 -16.92 -0.49 -1.77
CA SER A 55 -17.17 -1.77 -1.09
C SER A 55 -16.89 -2.98 -1.96
N LEU A 56 -16.66 -4.15 -1.31
CA LEU A 56 -16.53 -5.40 -2.06
C LEU A 56 -17.79 -5.75 -2.87
N ARG A 57 -18.98 -5.32 -2.42
CA ARG A 57 -20.23 -5.54 -3.18
C ARG A 57 -20.21 -4.69 -4.47
N ASP A 58 -19.88 -3.43 -4.36
CA ASP A 58 -19.78 -2.53 -5.51
C ASP A 58 -18.68 -2.98 -6.50
N LEU A 59 -17.56 -3.42 -5.97
CA LEU A 59 -16.48 -4.01 -6.78
C LEU A 59 -16.97 -5.22 -7.60
N ILE A 60 -17.71 -6.15 -6.98
CA ILE A 60 -18.22 -7.33 -7.69
C ILE A 60 -19.21 -6.92 -8.78
N VAL A 61 -20.15 -5.99 -8.49
CA VAL A 61 -21.08 -5.46 -9.49
C VAL A 61 -20.35 -4.83 -10.67
N ALA A 62 -19.30 -4.04 -10.40
CA ALA A 62 -18.50 -3.44 -11.45
C ALA A 62 -17.75 -4.50 -12.28
N MET A 63 -17.23 -5.55 -11.65
CA MET A 63 -16.59 -6.66 -12.35
C MET A 63 -17.59 -7.45 -13.22
N GLU A 64 -18.80 -7.70 -12.72
CA GLU A 64 -19.86 -8.38 -13.46
C GLU A 64 -20.27 -7.57 -14.71
N ALA A 65 -20.40 -6.24 -14.58
CA ALA A 65 -20.66 -5.35 -15.71
C ALA A 65 -19.56 -5.42 -16.80
N HIS A 66 -18.36 -5.84 -16.43
CA HIS A 66 -17.22 -6.00 -17.34
C HIS A 66 -16.83 -7.47 -17.56
N ALA A 67 -17.72 -8.44 -17.28
CA ALA A 67 -17.39 -9.87 -17.31
C ALA A 67 -16.73 -10.34 -18.60
N GLY A 68 -17.23 -9.87 -19.76
CA GLY A 68 -16.64 -10.19 -21.08
C GLY A 68 -15.24 -9.58 -21.33
N LYS A 69 -14.80 -8.64 -20.48
CA LYS A 69 -13.51 -7.94 -20.62
C LYS A 69 -12.47 -8.37 -19.58
N LEU A 70 -12.85 -9.11 -18.54
CA LEU A 70 -11.96 -9.48 -17.43
C LEU A 70 -10.71 -10.23 -17.89
N TYR A 71 -10.83 -11.07 -18.89
CA TYR A 71 -9.68 -11.76 -19.49
C TYR A 71 -8.66 -10.76 -20.07
N HIS A 72 -9.15 -9.78 -20.82
CA HIS A 72 -8.31 -8.72 -21.41
C HIS A 72 -7.72 -7.76 -20.39
N LEU A 73 -8.34 -7.66 -19.20
CA LEU A 73 -7.81 -6.90 -18.08
C LEU A 73 -6.75 -7.69 -17.28
N GLY A 74 -6.49 -8.95 -17.61
CA GLY A 74 -5.56 -9.82 -16.91
C GLY A 74 -6.12 -10.43 -15.62
N ILE A 75 -7.36 -10.12 -15.26
CA ILE A 75 -8.02 -10.62 -14.04
C ILE A 75 -8.48 -12.07 -14.22
N GLY A 76 -8.73 -12.50 -15.46
CA GLY A 76 -9.21 -13.83 -15.80
C GLY A 76 -10.72 -13.97 -15.64
N LYS A 77 -11.19 -14.71 -14.64
CA LYS A 77 -12.62 -14.93 -14.38
C LYS A 77 -13.13 -14.02 -13.27
N SER A 78 -14.44 -13.75 -13.30
CA SER A 78 -15.12 -13.08 -12.21
C SER A 78 -15.02 -13.89 -10.92
N VAL A 79 -15.03 -13.21 -9.79
CA VAL A 79 -14.99 -13.80 -8.46
C VAL A 79 -16.26 -13.44 -7.70
N THR A 80 -16.77 -14.35 -6.89
CA THR A 80 -17.89 -14.05 -6.00
C THR A 80 -17.43 -13.23 -4.80
N ARG A 81 -18.34 -12.42 -4.24
CA ARG A 81 -18.06 -11.64 -3.03
C ARG A 81 -17.52 -12.50 -1.88
N SER A 82 -18.12 -13.69 -1.68
CA SER A 82 -17.68 -14.60 -0.61
C SER A 82 -16.27 -15.12 -0.82
N ASN A 83 -15.87 -15.45 -2.06
CA ASN A 83 -14.52 -15.91 -2.36
C ASN A 83 -13.49 -14.76 -2.22
N LEU A 84 -13.84 -13.54 -2.64
CA LEU A 84 -12.99 -12.38 -2.47
C LEU A 84 -12.81 -12.05 -0.98
N SER A 85 -13.89 -12.06 -0.19
CA SER A 85 -13.83 -11.84 1.25
C SER A 85 -12.96 -12.89 1.95
N LYS A 86 -13.15 -14.17 1.67
CA LYS A 86 -12.32 -15.25 2.22
C LYS A 86 -10.85 -15.12 1.80
N ALA A 87 -10.58 -14.72 0.56
CA ALA A 87 -9.21 -14.50 0.10
C ALA A 87 -8.54 -13.37 0.88
N ASN A 88 -9.26 -12.26 1.14
CA ASN A 88 -8.74 -11.13 1.92
C ASN A 88 -8.51 -11.49 3.40
N GLU A 89 -9.32 -12.38 3.96
CA GLU A 89 -9.21 -12.83 5.35
C GLU A 89 -8.09 -13.85 5.56
N GLN A 90 -7.95 -14.81 4.65
CA GLN A 90 -7.14 -16.01 4.88
C GLN A 90 -5.73 -15.96 4.27
N ARG A 91 -5.51 -15.11 3.28
CA ARG A 91 -4.19 -15.00 2.65
C ARG A 91 -3.23 -14.18 3.48
N ASP A 92 -1.99 -14.61 3.49
CA ASP A 92 -0.92 -13.94 4.20
C ASP A 92 -0.69 -12.54 3.61
N CYS A 93 -0.88 -11.51 4.42
CA CYS A 93 -0.74 -10.11 4.01
C CYS A 93 0.69 -9.78 3.58
N ARG A 94 1.71 -10.49 4.10
CA ARG A 94 3.12 -10.28 3.77
C ARG A 94 3.43 -10.47 2.28
N ILE A 95 2.62 -11.25 1.55
CA ILE A 95 2.73 -11.38 0.09
C ILE A 95 2.59 -10.00 -0.57
N PHE A 96 1.59 -9.24 -0.15
CA PHE A 96 1.25 -7.93 -0.73
C PHE A 96 2.15 -6.83 -0.18
N GLU A 97 2.51 -6.90 1.10
CA GLU A 97 3.40 -5.96 1.77
C GLU A 97 4.82 -5.99 1.18
N GLU A 98 5.44 -7.17 1.11
CA GLU A 98 6.77 -7.31 0.51
C GLU A 98 6.75 -6.94 -0.98
N TYR A 99 5.65 -7.28 -1.68
CA TYR A 99 5.52 -6.90 -3.08
C TYR A 99 5.38 -5.38 -3.27
N ALA A 100 4.61 -4.70 -2.42
CA ALA A 100 4.51 -3.24 -2.45
C ALA A 100 5.88 -2.58 -2.18
N THR A 101 6.62 -3.06 -1.18
CA THR A 101 7.97 -2.59 -0.87
C THR A 101 8.92 -2.78 -2.07
N PHE A 102 8.87 -3.93 -2.72
CA PHE A 102 9.65 -4.19 -3.93
C PHE A 102 9.28 -3.22 -5.06
N MET A 103 7.98 -3.01 -5.32
CA MET A 103 7.51 -2.11 -6.38
C MET A 103 7.89 -0.64 -6.12
N ILE A 104 7.87 -0.21 -4.85
CA ILE A 104 8.34 1.11 -4.43
C ILE A 104 9.84 1.27 -4.77
N ALA A 105 10.66 0.27 -4.42
CA ALA A 105 12.08 0.29 -4.72
C ALA A 105 12.36 0.35 -6.24
N GLU A 106 11.59 -0.38 -7.05
CA GLU A 106 11.70 -0.33 -8.51
C GLU A 106 11.24 1.02 -9.10
N ALA A 107 10.20 1.63 -8.54
CA ALA A 107 9.73 2.95 -8.95
C ALA A 107 10.80 4.03 -8.66
N ARG A 108 11.41 4.01 -7.48
CA ARG A 108 12.50 4.93 -7.10
C ARG A 108 13.70 4.84 -8.04
N LYS A 109 14.10 3.64 -8.46
CA LYS A 109 15.22 3.46 -9.41
C LYS A 109 14.97 4.08 -10.78
N ARG A 110 13.72 4.20 -11.20
CA ARG A 110 13.35 4.71 -12.53
C ARG A 110 13.26 6.23 -12.60
N ARG A 111 13.17 6.90 -11.46
CA ARG A 111 13.10 8.35 -11.41
C ARG A 111 14.48 8.94 -11.16
N ILE A 112 14.97 9.72 -12.12
CA ILE A 112 16.33 10.29 -12.14
C ILE A 112 16.30 11.81 -11.95
N ASP A 113 15.15 12.46 -12.20
CA ASP A 113 15.05 13.93 -12.20
C ASP A 113 14.93 14.47 -10.76
N ARG A 114 15.88 15.29 -10.35
CA ARG A 114 15.81 16.06 -9.11
C ARG A 114 14.86 17.24 -9.31
N ILE A 115 13.83 17.34 -8.45
CA ILE A 115 12.86 18.44 -8.45
C ILE A 115 13.42 19.64 -7.72
N PHE A 116 14.28 19.41 -6.72
CA PHE A 116 14.86 20.44 -5.87
C PHE A 116 16.39 20.48 -5.99
N GLU A 117 16.96 21.69 -5.97
CA GLU A 117 18.41 21.92 -5.85
C GLU A 117 18.84 21.80 -4.37
N LEU A 118 18.43 20.74 -3.68
CA LEU A 118 18.82 20.45 -2.31
C LEU A 118 19.92 19.39 -2.29
N ASP A 119 20.90 19.57 -1.40
CA ASP A 119 21.82 18.47 -1.08
C ASP A 119 21.10 17.43 -0.24
N GLY A 120 20.88 16.22 -0.79
CA GLY A 120 20.14 15.12 -0.16
C GLY A 120 18.70 14.98 -0.64
N HIS A 121 18.04 13.90 -0.21
CA HIS A 121 16.65 13.62 -0.56
C HIS A 121 15.68 14.43 0.30
N ALA A 122 14.50 14.70 -0.24
CA ALA A 122 13.43 15.40 0.46
C ALA A 122 12.24 14.44 0.70
N TYR A 123 11.84 14.30 1.95
CA TYR A 123 10.74 13.44 2.37
C TYR A 123 9.64 14.23 3.07
N ALA A 124 8.39 13.88 2.82
CA ALA A 124 7.24 14.35 3.59
C ALA A 124 6.64 13.19 4.39
N PHE A 125 6.33 13.43 5.66
CA PHE A 125 5.67 12.45 6.51
C PHE A 125 4.27 12.93 6.85
N ASP A 126 3.29 12.07 6.60
CA ASP A 126 1.90 12.31 6.96
C ASP A 126 1.20 11.01 7.35
N SER A 127 0.04 11.12 7.97
CA SER A 127 -0.75 9.97 8.35
C SER A 127 -2.21 10.10 7.93
N THR A 128 -2.77 8.99 7.44
CA THR A 128 -4.18 8.89 7.06
C THR A 128 -4.88 7.90 7.98
N THR A 129 -6.04 8.28 8.52
CA THR A 129 -6.87 7.38 9.32
C THR A 129 -7.88 6.66 8.43
N ILE A 130 -7.93 5.33 8.55
CA ILE A 130 -8.89 4.48 7.85
C ILE A 130 -9.84 3.88 8.87
N ASP A 131 -11.13 4.21 8.77
CA ASP A 131 -12.16 3.67 9.66
C ASP A 131 -12.39 2.17 9.38
N LEU A 132 -12.47 1.38 10.44
CA LEU A 132 -12.70 -0.07 10.38
C LEU A 132 -13.94 -0.45 11.20
N CYS A 133 -14.57 -1.55 10.80
CA CYS A 133 -15.65 -2.15 11.58
C CYS A 133 -15.09 -2.80 12.86
N LEU A 134 -15.40 -2.24 14.03
CA LEU A 134 -14.87 -2.69 15.32
C LEU A 134 -15.20 -4.15 15.64
N SER A 135 -16.37 -4.64 15.21
CA SER A 135 -16.77 -6.03 15.43
C SER A 135 -15.91 -7.07 14.70
N VAL A 136 -15.16 -6.63 13.69
CA VAL A 136 -14.24 -7.48 12.91
C VAL A 136 -12.79 -7.24 13.33
N PHE A 137 -12.46 -6.00 13.76
CA PHE A 137 -11.11 -5.58 14.08
C PHE A 137 -11.01 -5.08 15.52
N GLU A 138 -11.24 -5.95 16.49
CA GLU A 138 -11.23 -5.60 17.94
C GLU A 138 -9.90 -4.99 18.42
N TRP A 139 -8.77 -5.37 17.81
CA TRP A 139 -7.45 -4.84 18.12
C TRP A 139 -7.27 -3.38 17.71
N ALA A 140 -8.05 -2.93 16.69
CA ALA A 140 -7.97 -1.59 16.12
C ALA A 140 -8.94 -0.60 16.79
N LYS A 141 -9.13 -0.68 18.12
CA LYS A 141 -10.00 0.22 18.88
C LYS A 141 -9.54 1.66 18.74
N PHE A 142 -10.43 2.52 18.22
CA PHE A 142 -10.15 3.96 18.05
C PHE A 142 -11.04 4.81 18.97
N ARG A 143 -12.35 4.50 19.04
CA ARG A 143 -13.35 5.15 19.94
C ARG A 143 -14.26 4.08 20.50
N LYS A 144 -15.15 4.45 21.46
CA LYS A 144 -16.08 3.50 22.13
C LYS A 144 -16.83 2.57 21.17
N HIS A 145 -17.14 3.05 19.94
CA HIS A 145 -17.93 2.30 18.94
C HIS A 145 -17.30 2.28 17.55
N LYS A 146 -16.05 2.69 17.39
CA LYS A 146 -15.35 2.69 16.10
C LYS A 146 -13.98 2.04 16.22
N GLY A 147 -13.65 1.18 15.26
CA GLY A 147 -12.29 0.74 14.97
C GLY A 147 -11.67 1.65 13.92
N GLY A 148 -10.34 1.72 13.91
CA GLY A 148 -9.60 2.44 12.89
C GLY A 148 -8.12 2.07 12.93
N ILE A 149 -7.50 2.14 11.79
CA ILE A 149 -6.05 2.10 11.65
C ILE A 149 -5.55 3.44 11.15
N LYS A 150 -4.31 3.74 11.47
CA LYS A 150 -3.58 4.89 10.95
C LYS A 150 -2.46 4.37 10.06
N LEU A 151 -2.44 4.87 8.84
CA LEU A 151 -1.40 4.61 7.85
C LEU A 151 -0.42 5.78 7.89
N HIS A 152 0.74 5.58 8.48
CA HIS A 152 1.82 6.54 8.48
C HIS A 152 2.66 6.34 7.21
N THR A 153 2.81 7.39 6.44
CA THR A 153 3.50 7.34 5.15
C THR A 153 4.65 8.33 5.14
N LEU A 154 5.86 7.85 4.86
CA LEU A 154 6.97 8.67 4.45
C LEU A 154 6.98 8.72 2.93
N TYR A 155 6.76 9.89 2.36
CA TYR A 155 6.67 10.12 0.93
C TYR A 155 7.96 10.73 0.41
N ASP A 156 8.58 10.09 -0.57
CA ASP A 156 9.72 10.63 -1.29
C ASP A 156 9.20 11.65 -2.30
N ILE A 157 9.47 12.93 -2.05
CA ILE A 157 8.93 14.03 -2.84
C ILE A 157 9.55 14.04 -4.24
N GLU A 158 10.83 13.68 -4.35
CA GLU A 158 11.52 13.64 -5.64
C GLU A 158 11.07 12.46 -6.50
N ALA A 159 10.98 11.27 -5.90
CA ALA A 159 10.53 10.07 -6.61
C ALA A 159 8.99 10.01 -6.79
N GLU A 160 8.22 10.86 -6.09
CA GLU A 160 6.74 10.87 -6.06
C GLU A 160 6.14 9.50 -5.71
N VAL A 161 6.79 8.78 -4.80
CA VAL A 161 6.32 7.47 -4.31
C VAL A 161 6.44 7.39 -2.79
N PRO A 162 5.64 6.56 -2.11
CA PRO A 162 5.89 6.24 -0.71
C PRO A 162 7.27 5.58 -0.57
N ALA A 163 8.11 6.11 0.33
CA ALA A 163 9.41 5.51 0.67
C ALA A 163 9.27 4.48 1.79
N PHE A 164 8.32 4.73 2.71
CA PHE A 164 8.05 3.88 3.86
C PHE A 164 6.59 3.99 4.25
N VAL A 165 6.02 2.89 4.70
CA VAL A 165 4.63 2.81 5.18
C VAL A 165 4.60 2.00 6.47
N HIS A 166 3.96 2.55 7.52
CA HIS A 166 3.77 1.89 8.80
C HIS A 166 2.31 1.96 9.24
N ILE A 167 1.76 0.84 9.70
CA ILE A 167 0.36 0.74 10.08
C ILE A 167 0.26 0.57 11.59
N THR A 168 -0.54 1.44 12.23
CA THR A 168 -0.82 1.36 13.66
C THR A 168 -2.33 1.41 13.92
N PRO A 169 -2.80 1.01 15.12
CA PRO A 169 -4.14 1.39 15.59
C PRO A 169 -4.31 2.91 15.56
N ALA A 170 -5.50 3.40 15.16
CA ALA A 170 -5.74 4.83 14.94
C ALA A 170 -5.62 5.71 16.21
N ASN A 171 -5.60 5.11 17.40
CA ASN A 171 -5.35 5.80 18.66
C ASN A 171 -3.87 6.10 18.92
N ILE A 172 -2.96 5.58 18.10
CA ILE A 172 -1.52 5.85 18.23
C ILE A 172 -1.22 7.22 17.62
N HIS A 173 -0.53 8.06 18.37
CA HIS A 173 -0.10 9.38 17.93
C HIS A 173 1.06 9.26 16.93
N ASP A 174 1.13 10.16 15.95
CA ASP A 174 2.12 10.12 14.87
C ASP A 174 3.56 10.15 15.39
N SER A 175 3.82 10.90 16.47
CA SER A 175 5.14 10.95 17.12
C SER A 175 5.66 9.57 17.60
N LYS A 176 4.76 8.60 17.82
CA LYS A 176 5.15 7.23 18.20
C LYS A 176 5.54 6.35 17.00
N ALA A 177 5.13 6.74 15.80
CA ALA A 177 5.54 6.06 14.57
C ALA A 177 6.89 6.57 14.04
N MET A 178 7.31 7.77 14.46
CA MET A 178 8.56 8.38 13.99
C MET A 178 9.82 7.54 14.24
N PRO A 179 10.00 6.84 15.39
CA PRO A 179 11.17 5.99 15.60
C PRO A 179 11.29 4.81 14.62
N GLU A 180 10.17 4.41 13.99
CA GLU A 180 10.14 3.33 13.01
C GLU A 180 10.57 3.77 11.60
N ILE A 181 10.69 5.09 11.38
CA ILE A 181 11.10 5.65 10.08
C ILE A 181 12.58 5.34 9.86
N PRO A 182 12.94 4.75 8.70
CA PRO A 182 14.33 4.56 8.32
C PRO A 182 14.94 5.89 7.88
N TYR A 183 15.42 6.68 8.83
CA TYR A 183 16.03 7.98 8.53
C TYR A 183 17.31 7.82 7.72
N GLU A 184 17.39 8.59 6.64
CA GLU A 184 18.56 8.69 5.78
C GLU A 184 19.42 9.89 6.20
N LEU A 185 20.74 9.68 6.33
CA LEU A 185 21.68 10.73 6.71
C LEU A 185 21.76 11.80 5.61
N GLY A 186 21.63 13.07 5.98
CA GLY A 186 21.70 14.19 5.03
C GLY A 186 20.39 14.44 4.25
N ALA A 187 19.32 13.70 4.54
CA ALA A 187 18.02 13.95 3.92
C ALA A 187 17.21 15.00 4.70
N HIS A 188 16.31 15.68 3.99
CA HIS A 188 15.39 16.66 4.52
C HIS A 188 14.03 16.03 4.80
N TYR A 189 13.45 16.30 5.98
CA TYR A 189 12.16 15.74 6.38
C TYR A 189 11.17 16.84 6.71
N VAL A 190 10.01 16.80 6.08
CA VAL A 190 8.89 17.73 6.32
C VAL A 190 7.80 17.00 7.10
N PHE A 191 7.40 17.57 8.25
CA PHE A 191 6.37 17.03 9.13
C PHE A 191 5.31 18.10 9.39
N ASP A 192 4.07 17.68 9.61
CA ASP A 192 3.07 18.56 10.20
C ASP A 192 3.40 18.87 11.66
N ARG A 193 3.09 20.09 12.11
CA ARG A 193 3.34 20.54 13.50
C ARG A 193 2.66 19.67 14.55
N GLY A 194 1.49 19.08 14.23
CA GLY A 194 0.78 18.15 15.10
C GLY A 194 1.46 16.81 15.25
N SER A 195 2.31 16.42 14.30
CA SER A 195 2.97 15.11 14.27
C SER A 195 4.27 15.08 15.09
N VAL A 196 4.86 16.26 15.39
CA VAL A 196 6.20 16.38 15.98
C VAL A 196 6.15 16.80 17.43
N SER A 197 6.77 16.02 18.31
CA SER A 197 7.16 16.49 19.64
C SER A 197 8.58 17.06 19.58
N TYR A 198 8.75 18.34 19.91
CA TYR A 198 10.05 19.04 19.90
C TYR A 198 11.15 18.35 20.72
N THR A 199 10.78 17.54 21.71
CA THR A 199 11.72 16.74 22.52
C THR A 199 12.38 15.63 21.71
N HIS A 200 11.72 15.10 20.69
CA HIS A 200 12.24 14.03 19.83
C HIS A 200 13.27 14.53 18.81
N LEU A 201 13.07 15.70 18.24
CA LEU A 201 14.01 16.29 17.29
C LEU A 201 15.37 16.60 17.93
N ARG A 202 15.38 17.13 19.18
CA ARG A 202 16.63 17.39 19.92
C ARG A 202 17.45 16.13 20.21
N ALA A 203 16.82 14.98 20.38
CA ALA A 203 17.55 13.72 20.64
C ALA A 203 18.31 13.20 19.40
N HIS A 204 17.90 13.57 18.20
CA HIS A 204 18.59 13.22 16.97
C HIS A 204 19.71 14.18 16.60
N GLU A 205 19.57 15.48 16.90
CA GLU A 205 20.63 16.48 16.68
C GLU A 205 21.85 16.24 17.59
N THR A 206 21.66 15.75 18.81
CA THR A 206 22.77 15.48 19.75
C THR A 206 23.58 14.22 19.42
N ARG A 207 23.08 13.31 18.57
CA ARG A 207 23.84 12.14 18.10
C ARG A 207 24.73 12.39 16.88
N SER A 208 24.55 13.51 16.19
CA SER A 208 25.34 13.88 14.99
C SER A 208 26.59 14.72 15.31
N ASN A 209 26.81 15.11 16.58
CA ASN A 209 27.92 15.96 17.01
C ASN A 209 28.87 15.28 18.02
N LEU A 210 29.06 13.96 17.89
CA LEU A 210 30.13 13.25 18.61
C LEU A 210 30.96 12.42 17.66
#